data_3f3be72f321e502179e486b8535dd369
#
_entry.id   3f3be72f321e502179e486b8535dd369
#
_cell.length_a   1.000
_cell.length_b   1.000
_cell.length_c   1.000
_cell.angle_alpha   90.00
_cell.angle_beta   90.00
_cell.angle_gamma   90.00
#
_symmetry.space_group_name_H-M   'P 1'
#
loop_
_entity.id
_entity.type
_entity.pdbx_description
1 polymer ?
#
loop_
_entity_poly.entity_id
_entity_poly.type
_entity_poly.pdbx_seq_one_letter_code
_entity_poly.pdbx_strand_id
1 'polypeptide(L)'
;MFDCIILGAGLAGCVLAERFVSLGNKVLILEKKNHIGGTCYDFYNETGILVHKYGPHIFNTNSKVVWEYVNRFSDFRIYHHRVLGVVEGKKVPIPFNLESLYQLFPHSYANYLESKLLKKYGMNKKVPIMELQNQDDPDLKYLAEYIYEHVFLHYTQKQWGMTPEEVGGTATARIPFYISRDDRYFQNQFQGIPTHGYTHRLQLLILCILSVTLLIGLLNR
;
A
#
# COMPACT_ATOMS: atom_id res chain seq x y z
N MET A 1 8.24 22.86 -30.51
CA MET A 1 8.53 23.28 -29.13
C MET A 1 7.58 22.49 -28.22
N PHE A 2 8.02 22.02 -27.05
CA PHE A 2 7.16 21.38 -26.03
C PHE A 2 6.66 22.45 -25.08
N ASP A 3 5.40 22.29 -24.66
CA ASP A 3 4.78 23.20 -23.68
C ASP A 3 5.08 22.77 -22.24
N CYS A 4 5.35 21.46 -22.05
CA CYS A 4 5.66 20.88 -20.73
C CYS A 4 6.72 19.78 -20.84
N ILE A 5 7.62 19.73 -19.84
CA ILE A 5 8.61 18.65 -19.66
C ILE A 5 8.34 17.97 -18.32
N ILE A 6 8.16 16.65 -18.35
CA ILE A 6 7.92 15.82 -17.17
C ILE A 6 9.13 14.92 -16.93
N LEU A 7 9.67 14.96 -15.72
CA LEU A 7 10.78 14.11 -15.31
C LEU A 7 10.26 12.86 -14.61
N GLY A 8 10.45 11.72 -15.26
CA GLY A 8 10.04 10.39 -14.79
C GLY A 8 8.72 9.89 -15.41
N ALA A 9 8.76 8.67 -15.94
CA ALA A 9 7.63 7.95 -16.51
C ALA A 9 7.01 6.93 -15.52
N GLY A 10 6.94 7.28 -14.24
CA GLY A 10 6.14 6.56 -13.24
C GLY A 10 4.65 6.90 -13.36
N LEU A 11 3.81 6.33 -12.47
CA LEU A 11 2.35 6.58 -12.47
C LEU A 11 2.01 8.08 -12.49
N ALA A 12 2.62 8.86 -11.61
CA ALA A 12 2.36 10.30 -11.52
C ALA A 12 2.71 11.04 -12.82
N GLY A 13 3.90 10.78 -13.37
CA GLY A 13 4.35 11.42 -14.61
C GLY A 13 3.47 11.06 -15.81
N CYS A 14 3.07 9.80 -15.93
CA CYS A 14 2.19 9.36 -17.01
C CYS A 14 0.79 9.97 -16.89
N VAL A 15 0.22 10.04 -15.68
CA VAL A 15 -1.09 10.68 -15.45
C VAL A 15 -1.03 12.18 -15.76
N LEU A 16 0.02 12.88 -15.30
CA LEU A 16 0.21 14.30 -15.62
C LEU A 16 0.32 14.52 -17.12
N ALA A 17 1.09 13.70 -17.82
CA ALA A 17 1.23 13.80 -19.28
C ALA A 17 -0.13 13.66 -19.98
N GLU A 18 -0.92 12.65 -19.60
CA GLU A 18 -2.25 12.44 -20.17
C GLU A 18 -3.16 13.66 -19.92
N ARG A 19 -3.15 14.19 -18.69
CA ARG A 19 -3.95 15.37 -18.35
C ARG A 19 -3.53 16.62 -19.14
N PHE A 20 -2.23 16.92 -19.25
CA PHE A 20 -1.74 18.07 -20.02
C PHE A 20 -2.08 17.94 -21.50
N VAL A 21 -1.89 16.76 -22.08
CA VAL A 21 -2.24 16.57 -23.50
C VAL A 21 -3.75 16.64 -23.74
N SER A 22 -4.56 16.15 -22.81
CA SER A 22 -6.03 16.33 -22.88
C SER A 22 -6.46 17.80 -22.90
N LEU A 23 -5.59 18.70 -22.43
CA LEU A 23 -5.76 20.16 -22.50
C LEU A 23 -5.12 20.80 -23.74
N GLY A 24 -4.62 20.01 -24.69
CA GLY A 24 -4.02 20.45 -25.94
C GLY A 24 -2.51 20.74 -25.88
N ASN A 25 -1.82 20.46 -24.78
CA ASN A 25 -0.40 20.72 -24.64
C ASN A 25 0.45 19.63 -25.31
N LYS A 26 1.62 20.00 -25.81
CA LYS A 26 2.68 19.10 -26.28
C LYS A 26 3.63 18.76 -25.11
N VAL A 27 3.72 17.48 -24.74
CA VAL A 27 4.45 17.03 -23.56
C VAL A 27 5.66 16.20 -23.93
N LEU A 28 6.79 16.47 -23.29
CA LEU A 28 7.99 15.65 -23.30
C LEU A 28 8.14 14.94 -21.97
N ILE A 29 8.25 13.62 -21.96
CA ILE A 29 8.60 12.83 -20.78
C ILE A 29 10.05 12.37 -20.91
N LEU A 30 10.87 12.62 -19.87
CA LEU A 30 12.23 12.14 -19.74
C LEU A 30 12.28 11.07 -18.63
N GLU A 31 12.67 9.84 -18.99
CA GLU A 31 12.81 8.72 -18.04
C GLU A 31 14.26 8.28 -17.97
N LYS A 32 14.82 8.24 -16.76
CA LYS A 32 16.21 7.82 -16.51
C LYS A 32 16.40 6.32 -16.69
N LYS A 33 15.42 5.50 -16.25
CA LYS A 33 15.49 4.04 -16.35
C LYS A 33 15.24 3.61 -17.80
N ASN A 34 15.63 2.37 -18.13
CA ASN A 34 15.35 1.76 -19.43
C ASN A 34 13.92 1.21 -19.55
N HIS A 35 13.03 1.60 -18.67
CA HIS A 35 11.61 1.19 -18.64
C HIS A 35 10.74 2.28 -18.05
N ILE A 36 9.47 2.31 -18.42
CA ILE A 36 8.42 3.10 -17.77
C ILE A 36 7.84 2.37 -16.56
N GLY A 37 6.93 3.02 -15.83
CA GLY A 37 6.24 2.43 -14.67
C GLY A 37 6.84 2.79 -13.33
N GLY A 38 8.06 3.32 -13.30
CA GLY A 38 8.71 3.68 -12.03
C GLY A 38 8.83 2.49 -11.09
N THR A 39 8.36 2.62 -9.86
CA THR A 39 8.32 1.52 -8.89
C THR A 39 7.24 0.46 -9.17
N CYS A 40 6.24 0.81 -9.97
CA CYS A 40 5.17 -0.12 -10.38
C CYS A 40 5.55 -0.96 -11.61
N TYR A 41 6.81 -0.85 -12.10
CA TYR A 41 7.25 -1.61 -13.25
C TYR A 41 7.11 -3.11 -13.03
N ASP A 42 6.43 -3.75 -13.97
CA ASP A 42 6.24 -5.20 -14.04
C ASP A 42 6.54 -5.72 -15.45
N PHE A 43 6.80 -7.00 -15.54
CA PHE A 43 7.17 -7.67 -16.78
C PHE A 43 6.83 -9.16 -16.71
N TYR A 44 6.65 -9.79 -17.86
CA TYR A 44 6.52 -11.24 -17.92
C TYR A 44 7.92 -11.87 -17.89
N ASN A 45 8.12 -12.81 -16.95
CA ASN A 45 9.34 -13.60 -16.89
C ASN A 45 9.37 -14.68 -18.00
N GLU A 46 10.45 -15.46 -18.06
CA GLU A 46 10.64 -16.52 -19.05
C GLU A 46 9.57 -17.62 -19.01
N THR A 47 8.89 -17.79 -17.89
CA THR A 47 7.79 -18.75 -17.73
C THR A 47 6.41 -18.14 -17.98
N GLY A 48 6.34 -16.89 -18.45
CA GLY A 48 5.09 -16.19 -18.72
C GLY A 48 4.33 -15.69 -17.49
N ILE A 49 5.00 -15.62 -16.34
CA ILE A 49 4.43 -15.07 -15.11
C ILE A 49 4.71 -13.56 -15.04
N LEU A 50 3.66 -12.77 -14.79
CA LEU A 50 3.79 -11.33 -14.57
C LEU A 50 4.42 -11.06 -13.20
N VAL A 51 5.59 -10.42 -13.18
CA VAL A 51 6.39 -10.17 -11.98
C VAL A 51 6.56 -8.69 -11.75
N HIS A 52 6.33 -8.21 -10.54
CA HIS A 52 6.63 -6.85 -10.11
C HIS A 52 8.10 -6.74 -9.72
N LYS A 53 8.87 -5.91 -10.43
CA LYS A 53 10.33 -5.82 -10.21
C LYS A 53 10.72 -5.24 -8.85
N TYR A 54 9.96 -4.29 -8.34
CA TYR A 54 10.29 -3.51 -7.13
C TYR A 54 9.39 -3.81 -5.94
N GLY A 55 8.82 -5.01 -5.91
CA GLY A 55 7.88 -5.44 -4.89
C GLY A 55 6.41 -5.29 -5.32
N PRO A 56 5.48 -5.94 -4.62
CA PRO A 56 4.08 -5.97 -5.01
C PRO A 56 3.43 -4.59 -4.85
N HIS A 57 2.74 -4.16 -5.88
CA HIS A 57 1.92 -2.96 -5.87
C HIS A 57 0.46 -3.34 -6.08
N ILE A 58 -0.39 -3.01 -5.12
CA ILE A 58 -1.83 -3.22 -5.19
C ILE A 58 -2.49 -1.85 -5.24
N PHE A 59 -3.25 -1.60 -6.29
CA PHE A 59 -4.01 -0.37 -6.40
C PHE A 59 -5.17 -0.38 -5.42
N ASN A 60 -5.30 0.69 -4.63
CA ASN A 60 -6.41 0.82 -3.70
C ASN A 60 -6.80 2.30 -3.52
N THR A 61 -8.10 2.57 -3.45
CA THR A 61 -8.65 3.92 -3.27
C THR A 61 -10.08 3.89 -2.76
N ASN A 62 -10.50 4.95 -2.07
CA ASN A 62 -11.91 5.22 -1.76
C ASN A 62 -12.55 6.20 -2.74
N SER A 63 -11.75 6.84 -3.61
CA SER A 63 -12.23 7.80 -4.57
C SER A 63 -12.80 7.11 -5.81
N LYS A 64 -14.11 7.20 -5.99
CA LYS A 64 -14.78 6.71 -7.19
C LYS A 64 -14.24 7.38 -8.47
N VAL A 65 -13.96 8.67 -8.42
CA VAL A 65 -13.39 9.42 -9.54
C VAL A 65 -12.03 8.87 -9.97
N VAL A 66 -11.16 8.57 -9.00
CA VAL A 66 -9.86 7.96 -9.28
C VAL A 66 -10.03 6.56 -9.84
N TRP A 67 -10.95 5.75 -9.28
CA TRP A 67 -11.23 4.40 -9.76
C TRP A 67 -11.76 4.41 -11.20
N GLU A 68 -12.73 5.26 -11.52
CA GLU A 68 -13.27 5.41 -12.88
C GLU A 68 -12.20 5.90 -13.87
N TYR A 69 -11.37 6.86 -13.46
CA TYR A 69 -10.26 7.35 -14.28
C TYR A 69 -9.28 6.23 -14.63
N VAL A 70 -8.86 5.46 -13.63
CA VAL A 70 -7.89 4.40 -13.88
C VAL A 70 -8.47 3.26 -14.70
N ASN A 71 -9.75 2.95 -14.62
CA ASN A 71 -10.40 1.92 -15.43
C ASN A 71 -10.58 2.31 -16.93
N ARG A 72 -10.35 3.57 -17.29
CA ARG A 72 -10.33 3.98 -18.71
C ARG A 72 -9.18 3.36 -19.49
N PHE A 73 -8.12 2.94 -18.83
CA PHE A 73 -6.88 2.49 -19.47
C PHE A 73 -6.58 1.00 -19.25
N SER A 74 -7.29 0.31 -18.39
CA SER A 74 -7.12 -1.12 -18.16
C SER A 74 -8.22 -1.65 -17.25
N ASP A 75 -8.61 -2.88 -17.46
CA ASP A 75 -9.44 -3.62 -16.52
C ASP A 75 -8.63 -4.00 -15.28
N PHE A 76 -9.30 -4.03 -14.14
CA PHE A 76 -8.74 -4.49 -12.89
C PHE A 76 -9.34 -5.82 -12.45
N ARG A 77 -8.48 -6.75 -12.12
CA ARG A 77 -8.86 -7.92 -11.35
C ARG A 77 -8.98 -7.50 -9.88
N ILE A 78 -10.14 -7.69 -9.28
CA ILE A 78 -10.34 -7.46 -7.85
C ILE A 78 -9.36 -8.32 -7.06
N TYR A 79 -8.61 -7.69 -6.16
CA TYR A 79 -7.64 -8.36 -5.32
C TYR A 79 -7.60 -7.73 -3.94
N HIS A 80 -7.97 -8.51 -2.93
CA HIS A 80 -7.92 -8.11 -1.53
C HIS A 80 -6.65 -8.66 -0.90
N HIS A 81 -5.68 -7.79 -0.70
CA HIS A 81 -4.39 -8.19 -0.12
C HIS A 81 -4.56 -8.57 1.35
N ARG A 82 -4.00 -9.72 1.71
CA ARG A 82 -3.93 -10.21 3.09
C ARG A 82 -2.49 -10.47 3.44
N VAL A 83 -2.07 -9.99 4.60
CA VAL A 83 -0.72 -10.20 5.13
C VAL A 83 -0.85 -10.98 6.42
N LEU A 84 0.00 -11.97 6.59
CA LEU A 84 0.09 -12.75 7.81
C LEU A 84 1.47 -12.53 8.46
N GLY A 85 1.47 -12.21 9.73
CA GLY A 85 2.64 -12.29 10.59
C GLY A 85 2.72 -13.65 11.28
N VAL A 86 3.92 -14.05 11.69
CA VAL A 86 4.10 -15.23 12.55
C VAL A 86 4.48 -14.72 13.93
N VAL A 87 3.61 -14.96 14.89
CA VAL A 87 3.79 -14.59 16.30
C VAL A 87 3.67 -15.85 17.14
N GLU A 88 4.70 -16.18 17.88
CA GLU A 88 4.76 -17.42 18.70
C GLU A 88 4.37 -18.69 17.92
N GLY A 89 4.82 -18.78 16.64
CA GLY A 89 4.52 -19.91 15.76
C GLY A 89 3.12 -19.90 15.16
N LYS A 90 2.26 -18.96 15.51
CA LYS A 90 0.89 -18.82 14.98
C LYS A 90 0.82 -17.76 13.89
N LYS A 91 0.03 -18.01 12.85
CA LYS A 91 -0.20 -17.03 11.77
C LYS A 91 -1.32 -16.08 12.17
N VAL A 92 -1.04 -14.79 12.21
CA VAL A 92 -2.01 -13.75 12.59
C VAL A 92 -2.14 -12.70 11.48
N PRO A 93 -3.33 -12.12 11.26
CA PRO A 93 -3.53 -11.04 10.31
C PRO A 93 -2.71 -9.79 10.64
N ILE A 94 -2.22 -9.12 9.61
CA ILE A 94 -1.61 -7.79 9.70
C ILE A 94 -2.41 -6.83 8.79
N PRO A 95 -2.89 -5.68 9.28
CA PRO A 95 -2.75 -5.14 10.65
C PRO A 95 -3.33 -6.05 11.72
N PHE A 96 -2.71 -6.03 12.89
CA PHE A 96 -3.20 -6.77 14.05
C PHE A 96 -4.63 -6.33 14.36
N ASN A 97 -5.54 -7.27 14.55
CA ASN A 97 -6.97 -7.01 14.67
C ASN A 97 -7.66 -7.90 15.72
N LEU A 98 -8.97 -7.88 15.80
CA LEU A 98 -9.72 -8.68 16.78
C LEU A 98 -9.51 -10.19 16.59
N GLU A 99 -9.39 -10.69 15.35
CA GLU A 99 -9.10 -12.11 15.10
C GLU A 99 -7.74 -12.52 15.64
N SER A 100 -6.76 -11.58 15.62
CA SER A 100 -5.43 -11.83 16.18
C SER A 100 -5.46 -12.09 17.69
N LEU A 101 -6.40 -11.44 18.43
CA LEU A 101 -6.57 -11.69 19.85
C LEU A 101 -6.94 -13.15 20.13
N TYR A 102 -7.92 -13.68 19.38
CA TYR A 102 -8.40 -15.06 19.57
C TYR A 102 -7.40 -16.12 19.10
N GLN A 103 -6.49 -15.75 18.22
CA GLN A 103 -5.42 -16.64 17.78
C GLN A 103 -4.28 -16.74 18.81
N LEU A 104 -4.00 -15.66 19.52
CA LEU A 104 -2.85 -15.56 20.42
C LEU A 104 -3.20 -15.79 21.89
N PHE A 105 -4.32 -15.26 22.36
CA PHE A 105 -4.72 -15.32 23.76
C PHE A 105 -5.78 -16.39 24.04
N PRO A 106 -5.90 -16.87 25.30
CA PRO A 106 -7.03 -17.69 25.72
C PRO A 106 -8.36 -16.99 25.42
N HIS A 107 -9.37 -17.74 25.00
CA HIS A 107 -10.64 -17.20 24.50
C HIS A 107 -11.35 -16.25 25.49
N SER A 108 -11.32 -16.56 26.78
CA SER A 108 -11.89 -15.69 27.85
C SER A 108 -11.18 -14.35 27.94
N TYR A 109 -9.85 -14.34 27.82
CA TYR A 109 -9.07 -13.11 27.89
C TYR A 109 -9.17 -12.30 26.58
N ALA A 110 -9.23 -12.96 25.43
CA ALA A 110 -9.51 -12.30 24.14
C ALA A 110 -10.87 -11.58 24.16
N ASN A 111 -11.94 -12.24 24.64
CA ASN A 111 -13.25 -11.63 24.84
C ASN A 111 -13.21 -10.40 25.76
N TYR A 112 -12.47 -10.50 26.85
CA TYR A 112 -12.31 -9.40 27.79
C TYR A 112 -11.61 -8.19 27.15
N LEU A 113 -10.50 -8.42 26.45
CA LEU A 113 -9.77 -7.36 25.72
C LEU A 113 -10.64 -6.74 24.61
N GLU A 114 -11.34 -7.57 23.83
CA GLU A 114 -12.27 -7.08 22.81
C GLU A 114 -13.34 -6.15 23.41
N SER A 115 -13.94 -6.56 24.52
CA SER A 115 -14.96 -5.75 25.21
C SER A 115 -14.43 -4.39 25.66
N LYS A 116 -13.19 -4.33 26.17
CA LYS A 116 -12.52 -3.09 26.55
C LYS A 116 -12.25 -2.19 25.34
N LEU A 117 -11.70 -2.77 24.27
CA LEU A 117 -11.40 -2.05 23.03
C LEU A 117 -12.65 -1.47 22.39
N LEU A 118 -13.73 -2.28 22.30
CA LEU A 118 -15.01 -1.83 21.74
C LEU A 118 -15.65 -0.73 22.57
N LYS A 119 -15.61 -0.85 23.91
CA LYS A 119 -16.14 0.18 24.82
C LYS A 119 -15.40 1.51 24.67
N LYS A 120 -14.08 1.47 24.46
CA LYS A 120 -13.26 2.67 24.43
C LYS A 120 -13.22 3.35 23.06
N TYR A 121 -13.06 2.57 21.99
CA TYR A 121 -12.80 3.08 20.65
C TYR A 121 -13.95 2.86 19.66
N GLY A 122 -14.78 1.84 19.91
CA GLY A 122 -15.80 1.40 18.96
C GLY A 122 -15.23 0.50 17.83
N MET A 123 -16.15 -0.08 17.04
CA MET A 123 -15.81 -0.94 15.90
C MET A 123 -15.25 -0.15 14.72
N ASN A 124 -14.43 -0.80 13.90
CA ASN A 124 -13.82 -0.27 12.67
C ASN A 124 -12.89 0.94 12.89
N LYS A 125 -12.31 1.05 14.06
CA LYS A 125 -11.30 2.07 14.37
C LYS A 125 -9.87 1.51 14.24
N LYS A 126 -8.99 2.35 13.73
CA LYS A 126 -7.56 2.10 13.69
C LYS A 126 -6.90 2.89 14.80
N VAL A 127 -6.32 2.20 15.75
CA VAL A 127 -5.67 2.80 16.92
C VAL A 127 -4.15 2.64 16.74
N PRO A 128 -3.38 3.73 16.65
CA PRO A 128 -1.92 3.66 16.62
C PRO A 128 -1.39 2.92 17.86
N ILE A 129 -0.39 2.07 17.69
CA ILE A 129 0.16 1.29 18.81
C ILE A 129 0.69 2.21 19.92
N MET A 130 1.33 3.31 19.57
CA MET A 130 1.81 4.30 20.53
C MET A 130 0.68 4.95 21.36
N GLU A 131 -0.49 5.16 20.76
CA GLU A 131 -1.67 5.62 21.48
C GLU A 131 -2.19 4.55 22.44
N LEU A 132 -2.17 3.28 22.03
CA LEU A 132 -2.61 2.17 22.86
C LEU A 132 -1.63 1.92 24.03
N GLN A 133 -0.33 2.18 23.87
CA GLN A 133 0.67 2.12 24.95
C GLN A 133 0.49 3.21 26.01
N ASN A 134 0.02 4.39 25.62
CA ASN A 134 -0.19 5.54 26.49
C ASN A 134 -1.54 5.52 27.22
N GLN A 135 -2.15 4.34 27.39
CA GLN A 135 -3.41 4.19 28.11
C GLN A 135 -3.21 3.98 29.62
N ASP A 136 -4.16 4.46 30.42
CA ASP A 136 -4.19 4.21 31.87
C ASP A 136 -4.64 2.77 32.20
N ASP A 137 -5.37 2.13 31.28
CA ASP A 137 -5.84 0.75 31.44
C ASP A 137 -4.70 -0.24 31.29
N PRO A 138 -4.34 -0.99 32.36
CA PRO A 138 -3.17 -1.88 32.36
C PRO A 138 -3.28 -3.03 31.36
N ASP A 139 -4.48 -3.52 31.06
CA ASP A 139 -4.65 -4.62 30.09
C ASP A 139 -4.48 -4.13 28.65
N LEU A 140 -4.95 -2.92 28.34
CA LEU A 140 -4.74 -2.32 27.03
C LEU A 140 -3.28 -1.92 26.82
N LYS A 141 -2.62 -1.46 27.88
CA LYS A 141 -1.18 -1.18 27.86
C LYS A 141 -0.37 -2.46 27.64
N TYR A 142 -0.68 -3.53 28.37
CA TYR A 142 -0.05 -4.84 28.17
C TYR A 142 -0.25 -5.36 26.74
N LEU A 143 -1.46 -5.27 26.20
CA LEU A 143 -1.76 -5.63 24.81
C LEU A 143 -0.90 -4.84 23.82
N ALA A 144 -0.77 -3.54 24.04
CA ALA A 144 0.04 -2.68 23.18
C ALA A 144 1.53 -3.03 23.22
N GLU A 145 2.06 -3.30 24.42
CA GLU A 145 3.44 -3.74 24.61
C GLU A 145 3.68 -5.08 23.93
N TYR A 146 2.78 -6.04 24.10
CA TYR A 146 2.84 -7.34 23.43
C TYR A 146 2.89 -7.21 21.91
N ILE A 147 2.00 -6.39 21.30
CA ILE A 147 1.98 -6.17 19.85
C ILE A 147 3.26 -5.43 19.40
N TYR A 148 3.71 -4.47 20.18
CA TYR A 148 4.94 -3.73 19.90
C TYR A 148 6.13 -4.67 19.78
N GLU A 149 6.35 -5.51 20.78
CA GLU A 149 7.50 -6.42 20.86
C GLU A 149 7.44 -7.52 19.78
N HIS A 150 6.28 -8.16 19.61
CA HIS A 150 6.17 -9.35 18.76
C HIS A 150 5.91 -9.07 17.28
N VAL A 151 5.41 -7.87 16.94
CA VAL A 151 5.05 -7.52 15.56
C VAL A 151 5.80 -6.28 15.10
N PHE A 152 5.68 -5.20 15.86
CA PHE A 152 5.98 -3.86 15.36
C PHE A 152 7.49 -3.59 15.32
N LEU A 153 8.20 -3.91 16.39
CA LEU A 153 9.64 -3.70 16.53
C LEU A 153 10.41 -4.43 15.43
N HIS A 154 10.18 -5.72 15.29
CA HIS A 154 10.86 -6.55 14.31
C HIS A 154 10.51 -6.19 12.86
N TYR A 155 9.26 -5.84 12.59
CA TYR A 155 8.84 -5.38 11.27
C TYR A 155 9.54 -4.07 10.90
N THR A 156 9.58 -3.11 11.80
CA THR A 156 10.20 -1.81 11.56
C THR A 156 11.71 -1.94 11.36
N GLN A 157 12.38 -2.71 12.20
CA GLN A 157 13.81 -2.99 12.04
C GLN A 157 14.13 -3.67 10.70
N LYS A 158 13.32 -4.63 10.28
CA LYS A 158 13.50 -5.31 8.99
C LYS A 158 13.30 -4.39 7.80
N GLN A 159 12.33 -3.48 7.85
CA GLN A 159 11.98 -2.60 6.72
C GLN A 159 12.88 -1.36 6.63
N TRP A 160 13.31 -0.81 7.76
CA TRP A 160 13.97 0.48 7.83
C TRP A 160 15.40 0.42 8.36
N GLY A 161 15.81 -0.72 8.94
CA GLY A 161 17.09 -0.84 9.63
C GLY A 161 17.19 0.00 10.91
N MET A 162 16.06 0.49 11.42
CA MET A 162 15.91 1.42 12.54
C MET A 162 14.83 0.93 13.49
N THR A 163 14.88 1.38 14.74
CA THR A 163 13.78 1.14 15.70
C THR A 163 12.57 2.04 15.39
N PRO A 164 11.37 1.70 15.87
CA PRO A 164 10.19 2.54 15.71
C PRO A 164 10.37 3.98 16.22
N GLU A 165 11.12 4.17 17.30
CA GLU A 165 11.42 5.48 17.90
C GLU A 165 12.30 6.33 16.97
N GLU A 166 13.29 5.70 16.32
CA GLU A 166 14.21 6.37 15.40
C GLU A 166 13.52 6.78 14.07
N VAL A 167 12.56 5.98 13.61
CA VAL A 167 11.83 6.24 12.35
C VAL A 167 10.79 7.36 12.51
N GLY A 168 10.36 7.63 13.75
CA GLY A 168 9.40 8.69 14.08
C GLY A 168 7.93 8.34 13.85
N GLY A 169 7.03 9.15 14.43
CA GLY A 169 5.60 8.85 14.56
C GLY A 169 4.83 8.62 13.25
N THR A 170 5.26 9.19 12.13
CA THR A 170 4.58 9.02 10.82
C THR A 170 4.72 7.61 10.25
N ALA A 171 5.84 6.94 10.50
CA ALA A 171 6.05 5.56 10.05
C ALA A 171 5.41 4.55 11.02
N THR A 172 5.42 4.87 12.31
CA THR A 172 4.82 4.03 13.35
C THR A 172 3.29 4.01 13.29
N ALA A 173 2.65 5.06 12.77
CA ALA A 173 1.21 5.11 12.55
C ALA A 173 0.71 4.18 11.43
N ARG A 174 1.59 3.58 10.64
CA ARG A 174 1.23 2.75 9.47
C ARG A 174 0.74 1.35 9.82
N ILE A 175 1.03 0.85 11.01
CA ILE A 175 0.58 -0.47 11.48
C ILE A 175 -0.23 -0.28 12.77
N PRO A 176 -1.49 0.16 12.66
CA PRO A 176 -2.35 0.31 13.82
C PRO A 176 -2.89 -1.04 14.29
N PHE A 177 -3.37 -1.09 15.53
CA PHE A 177 -4.37 -2.08 15.90
C PHE A 177 -5.69 -1.74 15.22
N TYR A 178 -6.22 -2.67 14.44
CA TYR A 178 -7.49 -2.47 13.75
C TYR A 178 -8.63 -3.16 14.52
N ILE A 179 -9.48 -2.40 15.16
CA ILE A 179 -10.64 -2.91 15.92
C ILE A 179 -11.72 -3.37 14.93
N SER A 180 -11.48 -4.51 14.30
CA SER A 180 -12.34 -5.11 13.29
C SER A 180 -12.02 -6.59 13.11
N ARG A 181 -12.90 -7.33 12.47
CA ARG A 181 -12.67 -8.71 11.99
C ARG A 181 -12.32 -8.75 10.51
N ASP A 182 -12.10 -7.59 9.88
CA ASP A 182 -11.63 -7.50 8.50
C ASP A 182 -10.12 -7.74 8.45
N ASP A 183 -9.71 -8.87 7.88
CA ASP A 183 -8.32 -9.31 7.77
C ASP A 183 -7.59 -8.79 6.51
N ARG A 184 -8.23 -7.94 5.72
CA ARG A 184 -7.61 -7.29 4.57
C ARG A 184 -6.56 -6.28 5.03
N TYR A 185 -5.45 -6.22 4.30
CA TYR A 185 -4.41 -5.23 4.58
C TYR A 185 -4.89 -3.80 4.32
N PHE A 186 -5.66 -3.60 3.24
CA PHE A 186 -6.31 -2.34 2.89
C PHE A 186 -7.82 -2.45 3.09
N GLN A 187 -8.46 -1.42 3.63
CA GLN A 187 -9.91 -1.34 3.82
C GLN A 187 -10.59 -0.43 2.81
N ASN A 188 -9.85 0.02 1.77
CA ASN A 188 -10.40 0.85 0.71
C ASN A 188 -11.48 0.09 -0.07
N GLN A 189 -12.48 0.83 -0.56
CA GLN A 189 -13.61 0.26 -1.30
C GLN A 189 -13.16 -0.37 -2.62
N PHE A 190 -12.28 0.30 -3.35
CA PHE A 190 -11.78 -0.15 -4.63
C PHE A 190 -10.36 -0.67 -4.46
N GLN A 191 -10.15 -1.94 -4.81
CA GLN A 191 -8.85 -2.60 -4.71
C GLN A 191 -8.66 -3.57 -5.86
N GLY A 192 -7.47 -3.62 -6.43
CA GLY A 192 -7.20 -4.55 -7.51
C GLY A 192 -5.79 -4.45 -8.09
N ILE A 193 -5.53 -5.34 -9.02
CA ILE A 193 -4.30 -5.36 -9.82
C ILE A 193 -4.73 -5.27 -11.29
N PRO A 194 -4.06 -4.43 -12.12
CA PRO A 194 -4.35 -4.37 -13.54
C PRO A 194 -4.18 -5.75 -14.18
N THR A 195 -5.15 -6.17 -15.00
CA THR A 195 -5.19 -7.54 -15.56
C THR A 195 -3.94 -7.89 -16.36
N HIS A 196 -3.41 -6.91 -17.11
CA HIS A 196 -2.20 -7.07 -17.94
C HIS A 196 -0.97 -6.35 -17.35
N GLY A 197 -1.03 -5.98 -16.08
CA GLY A 197 0.04 -5.30 -15.36
C GLY A 197 0.01 -3.78 -15.49
N TYR A 198 0.84 -3.15 -14.66
CA TYR A 198 0.97 -1.69 -14.60
C TYR A 198 1.71 -1.12 -15.80
N THR A 199 2.77 -1.80 -16.24
CA THR A 199 3.59 -1.33 -17.38
C THR A 199 2.78 -1.27 -18.66
N HIS A 200 2.04 -2.34 -18.98
CA HIS A 200 1.15 -2.39 -20.14
C HIS A 200 0.10 -1.27 -20.10
N ARG A 201 -0.50 -1.05 -18.93
CA ARG A 201 -1.46 0.00 -18.72
C ARG A 201 -0.89 1.40 -18.96
N LEU A 202 0.32 1.67 -18.45
CA LEU A 202 0.97 2.96 -18.64
C LEU A 202 1.39 3.16 -20.10
N GLN A 203 1.74 2.09 -20.81
CA GLN A 203 1.93 2.13 -22.27
C GLN A 203 0.65 2.57 -22.98
N LEU A 204 -0.49 1.97 -22.65
CA LEU A 204 -1.78 2.36 -23.22
C LEU A 204 -2.11 3.83 -22.91
N LEU A 205 -1.91 4.26 -21.67
CA LEU A 205 -2.13 5.64 -21.25
C LEU A 205 -1.26 6.60 -22.06
N ILE A 206 0.00 6.29 -22.31
CA ILE A 206 0.92 7.11 -23.13
C ILE A 206 0.58 7.01 -24.63
N LEU A 207 0.26 5.82 -25.13
CA LEU A 207 -0.05 5.58 -26.54
C LEU A 207 -1.38 6.21 -26.98
N CYS A 208 -2.34 6.35 -26.07
CA CYS A 208 -3.59 7.07 -26.33
C CYS A 208 -3.38 8.58 -26.56
N ILE A 209 -2.13 9.08 -26.49
CA ILE A 209 -1.82 10.49 -26.52
C ILE A 209 -0.86 10.78 -27.70
N LEU A 210 -1.38 11.21 -28.84
CA LEU A 210 -0.61 11.51 -30.06
C LEU A 210 0.45 12.64 -29.90
N SER A 211 0.46 13.36 -28.78
CA SER A 211 1.32 14.53 -28.53
C SER A 211 2.35 14.32 -27.42
N VAL A 212 2.63 13.07 -27.01
CA VAL A 212 3.70 12.76 -26.05
C VAL A 212 4.94 12.26 -26.78
N THR A 213 6.07 12.90 -26.52
CA THR A 213 7.41 12.36 -26.85
C THR A 213 8.00 11.76 -25.59
N LEU A 214 8.38 10.49 -25.66
CA LEU A 214 9.00 9.77 -24.55
C LEU A 214 10.47 9.47 -24.89
N LEU A 215 11.39 9.95 -24.08
CA LEU A 215 12.82 9.65 -24.17
C LEU A 215 13.24 8.79 -22.95
N ILE A 216 13.72 7.58 -23.21
CA ILE A 216 14.09 6.59 -22.20
C ILE A 216 15.60 6.39 -22.20
N GLY A 217 16.22 6.30 -21.01
CA GLY A 217 17.61 5.87 -20.84
C GLY A 217 18.69 6.91 -21.22
N LEU A 218 18.33 8.14 -21.54
CA LEU A 218 19.25 9.17 -22.00
C LEU A 218 20.18 9.77 -20.93
N LEU A 219 19.92 9.50 -19.64
CA LEU A 219 20.65 10.11 -18.52
C LEU A 219 21.75 9.19 -17.94
N ASN A 220 22.13 8.12 -18.63
CA ASN A 220 23.17 7.18 -18.19
C ASN A 220 24.53 7.39 -18.90
N ARG A 221 24.87 8.63 -19.22
CA ARG A 221 26.23 8.99 -19.67
C ARG A 221 26.84 10.01 -18.74
#